data_e3c1285c06724d33663949e4fda9f7c7
#
_entry.id   e3c1285c06724d33663949e4fda9f7c7
#
_cell.length_a   1.000
_cell.length_b   1.000
_cell.length_c   1.000
_cell.angle_alpha   90.00
_cell.angle_beta   90.00
_cell.angle_gamma   90.00
#
_symmetry.space_group_name_H-M   'P 1'
#
loop_
_entity.id
_entity.type
_entity.pdbx_description
1 polymer ?
#
loop_
_entity_poly.entity_id
_entity_poly.type
_entity_poly.pdbx_seq_one_letter_code
_entity_poly.pdbx_strand_id
1 'polypeptide(L)'
;MNTKSKAQQVFGEHAPQYASSSVHVRDDSLDIIEKFVDGTKYNIAMDIGTGAGFTALSLSKFSTLVIASDPTSQMLQQAYNTYSNNNIKHISIVQNIAEQIPIKDGIIDLITCRKAGHHFSNFKSYLEESHRILRDNGTLVIADSVSPEDLEAEKWFNDIELQRDLSHIYNRTPTTIKNLLHNAGFQLQCEKTTRIYLQFSSWVARTGVNPQHINSLKQQFTEASANIKKHFQIQNSDNDISFSWPCLVVKCAKITKTTR
;
A
#
# COMPACT_ATOMS: atom_id res chain seq x y z
N MET A 1 9.36 -11.07 -25.32
CA MET A 1 10.00 -10.89 -24.00
C MET A 1 9.11 -9.95 -23.20
N ASN A 2 8.56 -10.38 -22.08
CA ASN A 2 7.68 -9.53 -21.27
C ASN A 2 8.55 -8.52 -20.53
N THR A 3 8.47 -7.24 -20.89
CA THR A 3 9.25 -6.16 -20.26
C THR A 3 8.72 -5.98 -18.83
N LYS A 4 9.61 -6.09 -17.84
CA LYS A 4 9.25 -5.83 -16.44
C LYS A 4 8.67 -4.41 -16.29
N SER A 5 7.62 -4.26 -15.48
CA SER A 5 7.11 -2.94 -15.11
C SER A 5 8.14 -2.15 -14.29
N LYS A 6 8.02 -0.81 -14.24
CA LYS A 6 8.90 0.02 -13.38
C LYS A 6 8.85 -0.43 -11.91
N ALA A 7 7.67 -0.80 -11.41
CA ALA A 7 7.51 -1.34 -10.07
C ALA A 7 8.33 -2.63 -9.87
N GLN A 8 8.25 -3.59 -10.80
CA GLN A 8 9.05 -4.82 -10.72
C GLN A 8 10.56 -4.57 -10.79
N GLN A 9 11.01 -3.53 -11.46
CA GLN A 9 12.43 -3.14 -11.50
C GLN A 9 12.87 -2.55 -10.16
N VAL A 10 12.23 -1.46 -9.72
CA VAL A 10 12.58 -0.75 -8.48
C VAL A 10 12.49 -1.67 -7.27
N PHE A 11 11.36 -2.36 -7.09
CA PHE A 11 11.17 -3.25 -5.94
C PHE A 11 12.04 -4.50 -6.02
N GLY A 12 12.37 -4.99 -7.24
CA GLY A 12 13.28 -6.12 -7.41
C GLY A 12 14.70 -5.80 -6.97
N GLU A 13 15.19 -4.61 -7.30
CA GLU A 13 16.54 -4.15 -6.93
C GLU A 13 16.68 -3.81 -5.44
N HIS A 14 15.60 -3.33 -4.80
CA HIS A 14 15.61 -2.82 -3.43
C HIS A 14 14.82 -3.69 -2.43
N ALA A 15 14.46 -4.92 -2.78
CA ALA A 15 13.67 -5.80 -1.92
C ALA A 15 14.23 -5.99 -0.49
N PRO A 16 15.55 -6.13 -0.25
CA PRO A 16 16.11 -6.23 1.11
C PRO A 16 15.90 -4.96 1.95
N GLN A 17 16.00 -3.77 1.34
CA GLN A 17 15.80 -2.48 2.02
C GLN A 17 14.34 -2.32 2.46
N TYR A 18 13.38 -2.76 1.65
CA TYR A 18 11.97 -2.79 2.03
C TYR A 18 11.68 -3.80 3.14
N ALA A 19 12.32 -4.97 3.10
CA ALA A 19 12.16 -6.01 4.13
C ALA A 19 12.70 -5.58 5.51
N SER A 20 13.69 -4.70 5.57
CA SER A 20 14.27 -4.15 6.82
C SER A 20 13.69 -2.80 7.25
N SER A 21 12.83 -2.18 6.42
CA SER A 21 12.28 -0.85 6.68
C SER A 21 11.22 -0.89 7.80
N SER A 22 11.47 -0.18 8.90
CA SER A 22 10.58 -0.15 10.08
C SER A 22 9.13 0.21 9.72
N VAL A 23 8.93 1.20 8.84
CA VAL A 23 7.59 1.63 8.41
C VAL A 23 6.86 0.59 7.54
N HIS A 24 7.56 -0.40 6.98
CA HIS A 24 6.94 -1.51 6.26
C HIS A 24 6.72 -2.71 7.18
N VAL A 25 7.66 -2.97 8.09
CA VAL A 25 7.56 -4.06 9.07
C VAL A 25 6.32 -3.88 9.95
N ARG A 26 6.20 -2.73 10.61
CA ARG A 26 5.04 -2.38 11.44
C ARG A 26 4.92 -0.87 11.59
N ASP A 27 3.71 -0.38 11.45
CA ASP A 27 3.33 0.99 11.75
C ASP A 27 1.84 1.06 12.13
N ASP A 28 1.36 2.25 12.49
CA ASP A 28 -0.04 2.46 12.87
C ASP A 28 -1.05 1.92 11.86
N SER A 29 -0.72 1.94 10.55
CA SER A 29 -1.64 1.45 9.52
C SER A 29 -1.89 -0.05 9.64
N LEU A 30 -0.86 -0.84 10.00
CA LEU A 30 -1.02 -2.27 10.24
C LEU A 30 -1.83 -2.54 11.51
N ASP A 31 -1.59 -1.76 12.58
CA ASP A 31 -2.36 -1.86 13.83
C ASP A 31 -3.85 -1.54 13.62
N ILE A 32 -4.15 -0.57 12.73
CA ILE A 32 -5.53 -0.24 12.37
C ILE A 32 -6.16 -1.37 11.55
N ILE A 33 -5.43 -1.95 10.59
CA ILE A 33 -5.90 -3.13 9.82
C ILE A 33 -6.25 -4.26 10.79
N GLU A 34 -5.34 -4.63 11.71
CA GLU A 34 -5.59 -5.67 12.71
C GLU A 34 -6.88 -5.39 13.49
N LYS A 35 -7.07 -4.15 13.98
CA LYS A 35 -8.31 -3.74 14.69
C LYS A 35 -9.56 -3.82 13.83
N PHE A 36 -9.46 -3.54 12.54
CA PHE A 36 -10.60 -3.58 11.63
C PHE A 36 -11.05 -5.00 11.30
N VAL A 37 -10.14 -5.98 11.37
CA VAL A 37 -10.43 -7.39 11.08
C VAL A 37 -10.60 -8.25 12.33
N ASP A 38 -10.25 -7.72 13.50
CA ASP A 38 -10.36 -8.41 14.78
C ASP A 38 -11.81 -8.84 15.10
N GLY A 39 -11.96 -9.92 15.84
CA GLY A 39 -13.27 -10.49 16.20
C GLY A 39 -13.94 -11.29 15.07
N THR A 40 -13.33 -11.36 13.88
CA THR A 40 -13.84 -12.14 12.73
C THR A 40 -12.82 -13.23 12.35
N LYS A 41 -13.29 -14.45 12.08
CA LYS A 41 -12.49 -15.51 11.45
C LYS A 41 -12.81 -15.58 9.96
N TYR A 42 -11.76 -15.52 9.14
CA TYR A 42 -11.85 -15.62 7.69
C TYR A 42 -11.37 -17.01 7.23
N ASN A 43 -12.02 -17.62 6.26
CA ASN A 43 -11.52 -18.86 5.69
C ASN A 43 -10.33 -18.58 4.78
N ILE A 44 -10.50 -17.62 3.83
CA ILE A 44 -9.45 -17.26 2.87
C ILE A 44 -9.28 -15.74 2.87
N ALA A 45 -8.10 -15.26 3.28
CA ALA A 45 -7.70 -13.88 3.11
C ALA A 45 -6.68 -13.75 1.98
N MET A 46 -6.64 -12.58 1.32
CA MET A 46 -5.63 -12.25 0.31
C MET A 46 -5.02 -10.88 0.60
N ASP A 47 -3.69 -10.81 0.57
CA ASP A 47 -2.94 -9.55 0.65
C ASP A 47 -2.37 -9.22 -0.73
N ILE A 48 -2.85 -8.11 -1.33
CA ILE A 48 -2.48 -7.68 -2.69
C ILE A 48 -1.40 -6.61 -2.59
N GLY A 49 -0.29 -6.79 -3.32
CA GLY A 49 0.92 -5.98 -3.17
C GLY A 49 1.61 -6.26 -1.84
N THR A 50 1.78 -7.54 -1.51
CA THR A 50 2.23 -7.99 -0.18
C THR A 50 3.66 -7.57 0.16
N GLY A 51 4.48 -7.22 -0.85
CA GLY A 51 5.88 -6.88 -0.67
C GLY A 51 6.64 -7.96 0.11
N ALA A 52 7.30 -7.59 1.20
CA ALA A 52 8.01 -8.52 2.09
C ALA A 52 7.09 -9.32 3.04
N GLY A 53 5.77 -9.25 2.89
CA GLY A 53 4.82 -10.17 3.50
C GLY A 53 4.31 -9.83 4.90
N PHE A 54 4.57 -8.66 5.44
CA PHE A 54 4.22 -8.32 6.82
C PHE A 54 2.71 -8.23 7.08
N THR A 55 1.93 -7.72 6.12
CA THR A 55 0.47 -7.67 6.24
C THR A 55 -0.11 -9.09 6.18
N ALA A 56 0.30 -9.90 5.21
CA ALA A 56 -0.12 -11.30 5.11
C ALA A 56 0.26 -12.12 6.36
N LEU A 57 1.46 -11.88 6.92
CA LEU A 57 1.87 -12.47 8.21
C LEU A 57 0.90 -12.08 9.33
N SER A 58 0.49 -10.83 9.41
CA SER A 58 -0.49 -10.37 10.40
C SER A 58 -1.86 -11.05 10.18
N LEU A 59 -2.34 -11.15 8.93
CA LEU A 59 -3.61 -11.80 8.60
C LEU A 59 -3.66 -13.28 8.97
N SER A 60 -2.51 -13.96 9.08
CA SER A 60 -2.45 -15.37 9.46
C SER A 60 -3.06 -15.66 10.84
N LYS A 61 -3.17 -14.66 11.71
CA LYS A 61 -3.81 -14.76 13.02
C LYS A 61 -5.34 -14.84 12.91
N PHE A 62 -5.91 -14.28 11.85
CA PHE A 62 -7.35 -14.10 11.66
C PHE A 62 -7.92 -15.02 10.57
N SER A 63 -7.07 -15.76 9.84
CA SER A 63 -7.48 -16.49 8.63
C SER A 63 -6.99 -17.94 8.66
N THR A 64 -7.77 -18.85 8.07
CA THR A 64 -7.39 -20.27 7.91
C THR A 64 -6.34 -20.43 6.82
N LEU A 65 -6.48 -19.69 5.72
CA LEU A 65 -5.54 -19.61 4.62
C LEU A 65 -5.31 -18.15 4.25
N VAL A 66 -4.05 -17.77 4.00
CA VAL A 66 -3.71 -16.45 3.44
C VAL A 66 -3.06 -16.65 2.07
N ILE A 67 -3.43 -15.82 1.12
CA ILE A 67 -2.78 -15.71 -0.20
C ILE A 67 -2.04 -14.39 -0.22
N ALA A 68 -0.72 -14.44 -0.33
CA ALA A 68 0.15 -13.27 -0.46
C ALA A 68 0.52 -13.07 -1.93
N SER A 69 0.17 -11.93 -2.50
CA SER A 69 0.43 -11.67 -3.93
C SER A 69 1.23 -10.40 -4.18
N ASP A 70 2.16 -10.49 -5.13
CA ASP A 70 3.01 -9.39 -5.58
C ASP A 70 3.50 -9.66 -7.01
N PRO A 71 3.67 -8.66 -7.88
CA PRO A 71 4.23 -8.87 -9.22
C PRO A 71 5.74 -9.16 -9.21
N THR A 72 6.45 -8.87 -8.10
CA THR A 72 7.90 -8.89 -8.01
C THR A 72 8.40 -10.15 -7.31
N SER A 73 9.07 -11.03 -8.05
CA SER A 73 9.57 -12.31 -7.53
C SER A 73 10.54 -12.14 -6.35
N GLN A 74 11.37 -11.10 -6.36
CA GLN A 74 12.30 -10.79 -5.27
C GLN A 74 11.56 -10.39 -3.98
N MET A 75 10.45 -9.64 -4.09
CA MET A 75 9.58 -9.34 -2.94
C MET A 75 8.94 -10.61 -2.40
N LEU A 76 8.42 -11.47 -3.27
CA LEU A 76 7.84 -12.76 -2.86
C LEU A 76 8.87 -13.68 -2.18
N GLN A 77 10.14 -13.62 -2.59
CA GLN A 77 11.22 -14.33 -1.88
C GLN A 77 11.44 -13.77 -0.46
N GLN A 78 11.37 -12.44 -0.27
CA GLN A 78 11.43 -11.84 1.07
C GLN A 78 10.20 -12.24 1.92
N ALA A 79 9.01 -12.25 1.32
CA ALA A 79 7.80 -12.70 1.97
C ALA A 79 7.91 -14.17 2.43
N TYR A 80 8.42 -15.06 1.57
CA TYR A 80 8.69 -16.45 1.94
C TYR A 80 9.64 -16.57 3.15
N ASN A 81 10.74 -15.80 3.15
CA ASN A 81 11.67 -15.76 4.28
C ASN A 81 10.98 -15.26 5.56
N THR A 82 10.13 -14.21 5.44
CA THR A 82 9.35 -13.69 6.56
C THR A 82 8.44 -14.76 7.17
N TYR A 83 7.72 -15.53 6.34
CA TYR A 83 6.83 -16.58 6.83
C TYR A 83 7.59 -17.76 7.43
N SER A 84 8.68 -18.19 6.79
CA SER A 84 9.53 -19.29 7.25
C SER A 84 10.17 -18.98 8.61
N ASN A 85 10.69 -17.78 8.78
CA ASN A 85 11.30 -17.32 10.04
C ASN A 85 10.28 -17.25 11.20
N ASN A 86 8.98 -17.09 10.89
CA ASN A 86 7.90 -17.08 11.87
C ASN A 86 7.19 -18.46 11.97
N ASN A 87 7.68 -19.51 11.31
CA ASN A 87 7.09 -20.86 11.29
C ASN A 87 5.63 -20.89 10.80
N ILE A 88 5.20 -19.96 9.94
CA ILE A 88 3.85 -19.91 9.37
C ILE A 88 3.79 -20.75 8.10
N LYS A 89 2.85 -21.73 8.05
CA LYS A 89 2.71 -22.70 6.95
C LYS A 89 1.45 -22.52 6.10
N HIS A 90 0.50 -21.71 6.56
CA HIS A 90 -0.79 -21.51 5.88
C HIS A 90 -0.86 -20.19 5.11
N ILE A 91 0.28 -19.70 4.63
CA ILE A 91 0.37 -18.60 3.67
C ILE A 91 0.89 -19.15 2.35
N SER A 92 0.11 -19.01 1.28
CA SER A 92 0.49 -19.32 -0.10
C SER A 92 0.94 -18.07 -0.82
N ILE A 93 1.92 -18.21 -1.73
CA ILE A 93 2.47 -17.10 -2.49
C ILE A 93 2.02 -17.22 -3.95
N VAL A 94 1.55 -16.11 -4.53
CA VAL A 94 1.12 -16.02 -5.93
C VAL A 94 1.75 -14.80 -6.59
N GLN A 95 2.35 -14.98 -7.76
CA GLN A 95 2.90 -13.87 -8.54
C GLN A 95 1.87 -13.37 -9.55
N ASN A 96 1.33 -12.16 -9.34
CA ASN A 96 0.40 -11.51 -10.27
C ASN A 96 0.42 -9.99 -10.10
N ILE A 97 -0.11 -9.27 -11.07
CA ILE A 97 -0.44 -7.86 -10.96
C ILE A 97 -1.80 -7.68 -10.30
N ALA A 98 -2.02 -6.55 -9.64
CA ALA A 98 -3.26 -6.27 -8.91
C ALA A 98 -4.48 -6.14 -9.83
N GLU A 99 -4.26 -5.75 -11.07
CA GLU A 99 -5.26 -5.53 -12.11
C GLU A 99 -5.71 -6.82 -12.82
N GLN A 100 -5.05 -7.97 -12.54
CA GLN A 100 -5.39 -9.27 -13.12
C GLN A 100 -4.99 -10.39 -12.16
N ILE A 101 -5.95 -10.88 -11.40
CA ILE A 101 -5.74 -11.84 -10.32
C ILE A 101 -6.20 -13.24 -10.75
N PRO A 102 -5.32 -14.27 -10.73
CA PRO A 102 -5.65 -15.62 -11.19
C PRO A 102 -6.42 -16.42 -10.14
N ILE A 103 -7.47 -15.82 -9.59
CA ILE A 103 -8.34 -16.39 -8.56
C ILE A 103 -9.77 -16.39 -9.08
N LYS A 104 -10.53 -17.44 -8.75
CA LYS A 104 -11.95 -17.59 -9.07
C LYS A 104 -12.78 -16.47 -8.44
N ASP A 105 -13.91 -16.15 -9.07
CA ASP A 105 -14.90 -15.22 -8.56
C ASP A 105 -15.47 -15.69 -7.22
N GLY A 106 -15.65 -14.77 -6.29
CA GLY A 106 -16.47 -14.97 -5.10
C GLY A 106 -15.94 -15.96 -4.07
N ILE A 107 -14.62 -16.17 -3.98
CA ILE A 107 -14.05 -17.14 -3.02
C ILE A 107 -13.25 -16.52 -1.87
N ILE A 108 -12.89 -15.26 -1.96
CA ILE A 108 -12.08 -14.58 -0.93
C ILE A 108 -12.99 -13.91 0.09
N ASP A 109 -12.72 -14.13 1.38
CA ASP A 109 -13.46 -13.49 2.48
C ASP A 109 -12.97 -12.10 2.81
N LEU A 110 -11.64 -11.91 2.78
CA LEU A 110 -10.95 -10.68 3.16
C LEU A 110 -9.85 -10.37 2.14
N ILE A 111 -9.85 -9.17 1.62
CA ILE A 111 -8.72 -8.61 0.87
C ILE A 111 -8.10 -7.47 1.67
N THR A 112 -6.77 -7.46 1.73
CA THR A 112 -5.99 -6.29 2.19
C THR A 112 -5.08 -5.78 1.08
N CYS A 113 -4.83 -4.47 1.11
CA CYS A 113 -3.80 -3.82 0.30
C CYS A 113 -3.18 -2.70 1.15
N ARG A 114 -1.88 -2.82 1.49
CA ARG A 114 -1.20 -1.85 2.34
C ARG A 114 0.02 -1.27 1.65
N LYS A 115 0.02 0.07 1.47
CA LYS A 115 1.15 0.84 0.87
C LYS A 115 1.56 0.33 -0.52
N ALA A 116 0.58 -0.02 -1.35
CA ALA A 116 0.82 -0.55 -2.68
C ALA A 116 -0.07 0.09 -3.77
N GLY A 117 -1.26 0.55 -3.43
CA GLY A 117 -2.23 1.07 -4.39
C GLY A 117 -1.76 2.28 -5.19
N HIS A 118 -0.85 3.08 -4.63
CA HIS A 118 -0.25 4.22 -5.32
C HIS A 118 0.77 3.84 -6.41
N HIS A 119 1.12 2.54 -6.52
CA HIS A 119 1.95 1.98 -7.59
C HIS A 119 1.15 1.26 -8.68
N PHE A 120 -0.17 1.05 -8.48
CA PHE A 120 -0.97 0.32 -9.47
C PHE A 120 -1.20 1.16 -10.71
N SER A 121 -0.95 0.57 -11.87
CA SER A 121 -1.10 1.24 -13.17
C SER A 121 -2.55 1.65 -13.44
N ASN A 122 -3.50 0.84 -12.95
CA ASN A 122 -4.93 1.11 -13.04
C ASN A 122 -5.64 0.73 -11.72
N PHE A 123 -5.75 1.69 -10.81
CA PHE A 123 -6.39 1.47 -9.51
C PHE A 123 -7.87 1.07 -9.62
N LYS A 124 -8.57 1.54 -10.68
CA LYS A 124 -9.95 1.12 -10.93
C LYS A 124 -10.03 -0.37 -11.25
N SER A 125 -9.18 -0.87 -12.15
CA SER A 125 -9.13 -2.31 -12.47
C SER A 125 -8.75 -3.18 -11.28
N TYR A 126 -7.85 -2.70 -10.40
CA TYR A 126 -7.56 -3.36 -9.12
C TYR A 126 -8.82 -3.48 -8.24
N LEU A 127 -9.65 -2.43 -8.14
CA LEU A 127 -10.89 -2.48 -7.37
C LEU A 127 -11.92 -3.42 -8.02
N GLU A 128 -12.02 -3.43 -9.34
CA GLU A 128 -12.89 -4.34 -10.11
C GLU A 128 -12.49 -5.81 -9.88
N GLU A 129 -11.19 -6.14 -9.94
CA GLU A 129 -10.68 -7.47 -9.63
C GLU A 129 -10.91 -7.85 -8.17
N SER A 130 -10.65 -6.93 -7.23
CA SER A 130 -10.94 -7.15 -5.81
C SER A 130 -12.43 -7.44 -5.58
N HIS A 131 -13.32 -6.69 -6.24
CA HIS A 131 -14.76 -6.94 -6.18
C HIS A 131 -15.14 -8.29 -6.78
N ARG A 132 -14.54 -8.67 -7.92
CA ARG A 132 -14.80 -9.95 -8.58
C ARG A 132 -14.46 -11.15 -7.69
N ILE A 133 -13.26 -11.18 -7.11
CA ILE A 133 -12.77 -12.32 -6.33
C ILE A 133 -13.33 -12.39 -4.91
N LEU A 134 -13.80 -11.27 -4.33
CA LEU A 134 -14.47 -11.26 -3.03
C LEU A 134 -15.83 -11.98 -3.13
N ARG A 135 -16.12 -12.81 -2.14
CA ARG A 135 -17.48 -13.34 -1.97
C ARG A 135 -18.48 -12.24 -1.61
N ASP A 136 -19.75 -12.56 -1.71
CA ASP A 136 -20.80 -11.65 -1.24
C ASP A 136 -20.60 -11.29 0.23
N ASN A 137 -20.75 -10.01 0.55
CA ASN A 137 -20.44 -9.42 1.86
C ASN A 137 -18.97 -9.59 2.31
N GLY A 138 -18.06 -9.96 1.40
CA GLY A 138 -16.63 -10.01 1.66
C GLY A 138 -16.06 -8.65 2.00
N THR A 139 -14.98 -8.62 2.73
CA THR A 139 -14.35 -7.41 3.28
C THR A 139 -13.14 -7.00 2.45
N LEU A 140 -13.04 -5.72 2.12
CA LEU A 140 -11.84 -5.07 1.57
C LEU A 140 -11.29 -4.06 2.57
N VAL A 141 -9.99 -4.15 2.89
CA VAL A 141 -9.29 -3.16 3.71
C VAL A 141 -8.13 -2.58 2.90
N ILE A 142 -8.12 -1.27 2.69
CA ILE A 142 -7.02 -0.56 2.03
C ILE A 142 -6.38 0.37 3.05
N ALA A 143 -5.05 0.37 3.11
CA ALA A 143 -4.24 1.31 3.87
C ALA A 143 -3.16 1.89 2.98
N ASP A 144 -3.27 3.16 2.61
CA ASP A 144 -2.29 3.78 1.71
C ASP A 144 -2.01 5.24 2.07
N SER A 145 -0.87 5.74 1.60
CA SER A 145 -0.60 7.17 1.61
C SER A 145 -1.61 7.89 0.72
N VAL A 146 -2.06 9.05 1.19
CA VAL A 146 -3.06 9.85 0.49
C VAL A 146 -2.61 11.29 0.36
N SER A 147 -2.97 11.92 -0.75
CA SER A 147 -2.79 13.35 -0.92
C SER A 147 -3.79 14.14 -0.07
N PRO A 148 -3.40 15.31 0.45
CA PRO A 148 -4.39 16.28 0.94
C PRO A 148 -5.40 16.66 -0.15
N GLU A 149 -6.56 17.18 0.25
CA GLU A 149 -7.57 17.73 -0.69
C GLU A 149 -7.13 19.12 -1.25
N ASP A 150 -6.03 19.67 -0.76
CA ASP A 150 -5.43 20.91 -1.23
C ASP A 150 -4.62 20.65 -2.51
N LEU A 151 -4.95 21.34 -3.60
CA LEU A 151 -4.37 21.10 -4.92
C LEU A 151 -2.86 21.37 -4.99
N GLU A 152 -2.35 22.38 -4.25
CA GLU A 152 -0.90 22.65 -4.18
C GLU A 152 -0.17 21.50 -3.51
N ALA A 153 -0.69 21.05 -2.37
CA ALA A 153 -0.10 19.95 -1.60
C ALA A 153 -0.22 18.61 -2.33
N GLU A 154 -1.35 18.33 -3.00
CA GLU A 154 -1.52 17.12 -3.82
C GLU A 154 -0.49 17.07 -4.95
N LYS A 155 -0.37 18.17 -5.71
CA LYS A 155 0.59 18.25 -6.81
C LYS A 155 2.02 18.07 -6.30
N TRP A 156 2.42 18.83 -5.27
CA TRP A 156 3.76 18.76 -4.70
C TRP A 156 4.10 17.34 -4.22
N PHE A 157 3.17 16.69 -3.53
CA PHE A 157 3.38 15.35 -3.01
C PHE A 157 3.62 14.32 -4.12
N ASN A 158 2.80 14.33 -5.16
CA ASN A 158 2.95 13.39 -6.28
C ASN A 158 4.23 13.68 -7.09
N ASP A 159 4.59 14.95 -7.28
CA ASP A 159 5.82 15.34 -7.97
C ASP A 159 7.07 14.87 -7.19
N ILE A 160 7.10 15.01 -5.87
CA ILE A 160 8.20 14.57 -4.99
C ILE A 160 8.33 13.05 -4.99
N GLU A 161 7.21 12.32 -4.85
CA GLU A 161 7.24 10.86 -4.85
C GLU A 161 7.69 10.31 -6.21
N LEU A 162 7.25 10.89 -7.32
CA LEU A 162 7.68 10.46 -8.66
C LEU A 162 9.19 10.72 -8.90
N GLN A 163 9.73 11.83 -8.37
CA GLN A 163 11.17 12.12 -8.47
C GLN A 163 12.00 11.14 -7.64
N ARG A 164 11.48 10.68 -6.51
CA ARG A 164 12.14 9.72 -5.62
C ARG A 164 12.00 8.28 -6.09
N ASP A 165 10.83 7.91 -6.61
CA ASP A 165 10.46 6.54 -6.94
C ASP A 165 9.79 6.48 -8.32
N LEU A 166 10.53 5.98 -9.30
CA LEU A 166 10.03 5.86 -10.68
C LEU A 166 8.88 4.85 -10.84
N SER A 167 8.60 4.07 -9.80
CA SER A 167 7.44 3.16 -9.77
C SER A 167 6.16 3.84 -9.26
N HIS A 168 6.27 5.04 -8.68
CA HIS A 168 5.13 5.82 -8.23
C HIS A 168 4.19 6.16 -9.39
N ILE A 169 2.90 5.95 -9.19
CA ILE A 169 1.86 6.33 -10.15
C ILE A 169 1.09 7.54 -9.63
N TYR A 170 0.39 7.39 -8.48
CA TYR A 170 -0.38 8.50 -7.94
C TYR A 170 -0.90 8.26 -6.51
N ASN A 171 -0.64 9.20 -5.60
CA ASN A 171 -1.30 9.30 -4.32
C ASN A 171 -2.63 10.05 -4.47
N ARG A 172 -3.73 9.35 -4.30
CA ARG A 172 -5.09 9.89 -4.45
C ARG A 172 -5.54 10.59 -3.18
N THR A 173 -6.44 11.54 -3.31
CA THR A 173 -7.09 12.14 -2.15
C THR A 173 -8.08 11.16 -1.50
N PRO A 174 -8.41 11.32 -0.19
CA PRO A 174 -9.42 10.52 0.49
C PRO A 174 -10.77 10.52 -0.23
N THR A 175 -11.21 11.67 -0.73
CA THR A 175 -12.46 11.80 -1.50
C THR A 175 -12.42 10.98 -2.79
N THR A 176 -11.29 11.04 -3.52
CA THR A 176 -11.12 10.26 -4.76
C THR A 176 -11.16 8.76 -4.47
N ILE A 177 -10.47 8.27 -3.42
CA ILE A 177 -10.49 6.84 -3.04
C ILE A 177 -11.90 6.38 -2.70
N LYS A 178 -12.63 7.14 -1.88
CA LYS A 178 -14.02 6.81 -1.49
C LYS A 178 -14.96 6.74 -2.68
N ASN A 179 -14.85 7.68 -3.61
CA ASN A 179 -15.64 7.68 -4.84
C ASN A 179 -15.31 6.47 -5.73
N LEU A 180 -14.04 6.10 -5.89
CA LEU A 180 -13.64 4.94 -6.66
C LEU A 180 -14.14 3.64 -6.02
N LEU A 181 -14.08 3.50 -4.70
CA LEU A 181 -14.63 2.37 -3.96
C LEU A 181 -16.14 2.24 -4.16
N HIS A 182 -16.88 3.33 -4.00
CA HIS A 182 -18.33 3.34 -4.22
C HIS A 182 -18.68 2.91 -5.66
N ASN A 183 -17.99 3.48 -6.65
CA ASN A 183 -18.24 3.17 -8.06
C ASN A 183 -17.86 1.72 -8.43
N ALA A 184 -16.92 1.10 -7.69
CA ALA A 184 -16.57 -0.30 -7.84
C ALA A 184 -17.51 -1.26 -7.09
N GLY A 185 -18.58 -0.76 -6.44
CA GLY A 185 -19.56 -1.60 -5.74
C GLY A 185 -19.17 -1.94 -4.30
N PHE A 186 -18.38 -1.08 -3.65
CA PHE A 186 -18.04 -1.22 -2.24
C PHE A 186 -18.79 -0.23 -1.36
N GLN A 187 -19.26 -0.68 -0.21
CA GLN A 187 -19.84 0.14 0.84
C GLN A 187 -18.81 0.39 1.93
N LEU A 188 -18.46 1.65 2.18
CA LEU A 188 -17.60 2.05 3.28
C LEU A 188 -18.27 1.71 4.62
N GLN A 189 -17.57 0.98 5.47
CA GLN A 189 -18.01 0.60 6.83
C GLN A 189 -17.35 1.47 7.88
N CYS A 190 -16.05 1.66 7.80
CA CYS A 190 -15.30 2.57 8.67
C CYS A 190 -14.02 3.05 8.00
N GLU A 191 -13.52 4.17 8.48
CA GLU A 191 -12.24 4.73 8.05
C GLU A 191 -11.46 5.27 9.24
N LYS A 192 -10.15 5.33 9.11
CA LYS A 192 -9.25 5.99 10.05
C LYS A 192 -8.07 6.60 9.31
N THR A 193 -7.70 7.82 9.69
CA THR A 193 -6.48 8.45 9.23
C THR A 193 -5.36 8.27 10.23
N THR A 194 -4.15 8.11 9.75
CA THR A 194 -2.91 8.09 10.52
C THR A 194 -1.80 8.78 9.71
N ARG A 195 -0.57 8.68 10.14
CA ARG A 195 0.57 9.26 9.43
C ARG A 195 1.73 8.27 9.35
N ILE A 196 2.48 8.37 8.26
CA ILE A 196 3.74 7.65 8.05
C ILE A 196 4.86 8.64 8.33
N TYR A 197 5.53 8.50 9.48
CA TYR A 197 6.64 9.37 9.88
C TYR A 197 7.94 8.92 9.23
N LEU A 198 8.67 9.86 8.67
CA LEU A 198 9.82 9.61 7.82
C LEU A 198 10.97 10.58 8.13
N GLN A 199 12.20 10.11 7.87
CA GLN A 199 13.40 10.92 7.81
C GLN A 199 13.88 10.98 6.36
N PHE A 200 14.23 12.14 5.86
CA PHE A 200 14.60 12.37 4.46
C PHE A 200 15.75 11.45 4.03
N SER A 201 16.81 11.35 4.83
CA SER A 201 17.95 10.49 4.53
C SER A 201 17.56 9.02 4.30
N SER A 202 16.74 8.46 5.20
CA SER A 202 16.26 7.08 5.08
C SER A 202 15.23 6.90 3.96
N TRP A 203 14.44 7.94 3.67
CA TRP A 203 13.42 7.92 2.62
C TRP A 203 14.03 7.86 1.22
N VAL A 204 15.06 8.69 0.94
CA VAL A 204 15.77 8.67 -0.36
C VAL A 204 16.62 7.41 -0.54
N ALA A 205 17.20 6.86 0.53
CA ALA A 205 18.06 5.69 0.46
C ALA A 205 17.32 4.41 0.01
N ARG A 206 16.00 4.30 0.25
CA ARG A 206 15.24 3.08 -0.04
C ARG A 206 15.03 2.77 -1.51
N THR A 207 15.01 3.77 -2.37
CA THR A 207 14.70 3.61 -3.82
C THR A 207 15.91 3.82 -4.72
N GLY A 208 17.11 3.99 -4.14
CA GLY A 208 18.33 4.19 -4.91
C GLY A 208 18.33 5.47 -5.77
N VAL A 209 17.75 6.56 -5.25
CA VAL A 209 17.71 7.86 -5.94
C VAL A 209 19.13 8.27 -6.35
N ASN A 210 19.29 8.73 -7.59
CA ASN A 210 20.55 9.25 -8.07
C ASN A 210 21.05 10.39 -7.14
N PRO A 211 22.32 10.36 -6.68
CA PRO A 211 22.86 11.37 -5.78
C PRO A 211 22.68 12.82 -6.26
N GLN A 212 22.68 13.06 -7.57
CA GLN A 212 22.42 14.39 -8.12
C GLN A 212 20.98 14.87 -7.86
N HIS A 213 20.01 13.96 -7.83
CA HIS A 213 18.61 14.29 -7.54
C HIS A 213 18.34 14.45 -6.04
N ILE A 214 19.15 13.87 -5.16
CA ILE A 214 18.97 14.01 -3.70
C ILE A 214 19.06 15.46 -3.27
N ASN A 215 20.03 16.23 -3.78
CA ASN A 215 20.17 17.65 -3.44
C ASN A 215 18.97 18.48 -3.92
N SER A 216 18.48 18.21 -5.14
CA SER A 216 17.28 18.87 -5.66
C SER A 216 16.04 18.54 -4.83
N LEU A 217 15.85 17.28 -4.43
CA LEU A 217 14.77 16.87 -3.53
C LEU A 217 14.87 17.57 -2.18
N LYS A 218 16.08 17.62 -1.59
CA LYS A 218 16.32 18.30 -0.30
C LYS A 218 15.99 19.78 -0.36
N GLN A 219 16.37 20.45 -1.45
CA GLN A 219 16.01 21.84 -1.69
C GLN A 219 14.49 22.03 -1.75
N GLN A 220 13.75 21.19 -2.49
CA GLN A 220 12.30 21.27 -2.59
C GLN A 220 11.59 21.10 -1.23
N PHE A 221 12.12 20.25 -0.32
CA PHE A 221 11.61 20.16 1.04
C PHE A 221 11.90 21.43 1.86
N THR A 222 13.12 21.96 1.75
CA THR A 222 13.56 23.12 2.51
C THR A 222 12.79 24.39 2.09
N GLU A 223 12.59 24.56 0.77
CA GLU A 223 11.93 25.72 0.17
C GLU A 223 10.41 25.56 0.02
N ALA A 224 9.85 24.42 0.44
CA ALA A 224 8.41 24.18 0.40
C ALA A 224 7.63 25.33 1.07
N SER A 225 6.46 25.67 0.53
CA SER A 225 5.60 26.71 1.08
C SER A 225 5.15 26.39 2.51
N ALA A 226 4.72 27.39 3.26
CA ALA A 226 4.18 27.19 4.61
C ALA A 226 2.98 26.22 4.61
N ASN A 227 2.15 26.27 3.55
CA ASN A 227 1.03 25.36 3.35
C ASN A 227 1.49 23.91 3.21
N ILE A 228 2.45 23.64 2.32
CA ILE A 228 3.04 22.31 2.13
C ILE A 228 3.69 21.82 3.43
N LYS A 229 4.52 22.64 4.08
CA LYS A 229 5.16 22.30 5.36
C LYS A 229 4.15 21.90 6.43
N LYS A 230 3.02 22.59 6.49
CA LYS A 230 1.92 22.28 7.41
C LYS A 230 1.27 20.93 7.08
N HIS A 231 0.91 20.67 5.81
CA HIS A 231 0.26 19.42 5.40
C HIS A 231 1.12 18.20 5.68
N PHE A 232 2.41 18.29 5.42
CA PHE A 232 3.35 17.17 5.54
C PHE A 232 4.21 17.21 6.80
N GLN A 233 3.96 18.17 7.71
CA GLN A 233 4.69 18.32 8.98
C GLN A 233 6.21 18.36 8.77
N ILE A 234 6.65 19.08 7.74
CA ILE A 234 8.07 19.18 7.40
C ILE A 234 8.78 20.02 8.44
N GLN A 235 9.82 19.46 9.06
CA GLN A 235 10.68 20.10 10.05
C GLN A 235 12.14 19.89 9.64
N ASN A 236 12.86 20.99 9.52
CA ASN A 236 14.29 20.98 9.24
C ASN A 236 15.05 20.96 10.56
N SER A 237 16.02 20.06 10.68
CA SER A 237 17.03 20.05 11.74
C SER A 237 18.43 20.12 11.12
N ASP A 238 19.46 20.37 11.95
CA ASP A 238 20.85 20.46 11.48
C ASP A 238 21.32 19.16 10.79
N ASN A 239 20.76 18.03 11.18
CA ASN A 239 21.22 16.72 10.73
C ASN A 239 20.33 16.09 9.64
N ASP A 240 19.00 16.32 9.64
CA ASP A 240 18.07 15.72 8.69
C ASP A 240 16.75 16.49 8.59
N ILE A 241 15.90 16.13 7.65
CA ILE A 241 14.53 16.65 7.53
C ILE A 241 13.57 15.55 7.97
N SER A 242 12.76 15.85 9.00
CA SER A 242 11.64 14.99 9.38
C SER A 242 10.35 15.46 8.71
N PHE A 243 9.51 14.51 8.32
CA PHE A 243 8.22 14.80 7.71
C PHE A 243 7.28 13.61 7.86
N SER A 244 6.03 13.78 7.44
CA SER A 244 5.09 12.66 7.49
C SER A 244 4.10 12.71 6.33
N TRP A 245 3.78 11.53 5.79
CA TRP A 245 2.73 11.37 4.79
C TRP A 245 1.40 11.04 5.46
N PRO A 246 0.29 11.71 5.08
CA PRO A 246 -1.04 11.28 5.49
C PRO A 246 -1.31 9.86 5.00
N CYS A 247 -1.92 9.03 5.83
CA CYS A 247 -2.31 7.67 5.49
C CYS A 247 -3.78 7.46 5.81
N LEU A 248 -4.53 6.92 4.86
CA LEU A 248 -5.92 6.56 5.03
C LEU A 248 -6.04 5.03 5.12
N VAL A 249 -6.75 4.56 6.15
CA VAL A 249 -7.16 3.16 6.26
C VAL A 249 -8.68 3.10 6.15
N VAL A 250 -9.18 2.34 5.17
CA VAL A 250 -10.62 2.15 4.94
C VAL A 250 -10.97 0.67 5.03
N LYS A 251 -12.12 0.36 5.64
CA LYS A 251 -12.76 -0.96 5.58
C LYS A 251 -14.07 -0.84 4.84
N CYS A 252 -14.24 -1.68 3.84
CA CYS A 252 -15.42 -1.72 2.99
C CYS A 252 -16.00 -3.14 2.91
N ALA A 253 -17.30 -3.23 2.68
CA ALA A 253 -17.96 -4.47 2.30
C ALA A 253 -18.31 -4.45 0.81
N LYS A 254 -18.20 -5.61 0.14
CA LYS A 254 -18.74 -5.80 -1.21
C LYS A 254 -20.25 -5.69 -1.17
N ILE A 255 -20.81 -4.81 -2.00
CA ILE A 255 -22.28 -4.72 -2.18
C ILE A 255 -22.71 -5.86 -3.10
N THR A 256 -23.58 -6.72 -2.60
CA THR A 256 -24.24 -7.74 -3.41
C THR A 256 -25.32 -7.06 -4.25
N LYS A 257 -25.24 -7.14 -5.57
CA LYS A 257 -26.37 -6.73 -6.42
C LYS A 257 -27.53 -7.67 -6.15
N THR A 258 -28.54 -7.18 -5.47
CA THR A 258 -29.80 -7.92 -5.38
C THR A 258 -30.33 -8.05 -6.82
N THR A 259 -30.23 -9.24 -7.41
CA THR A 259 -30.91 -9.58 -8.65
C THR A 259 -32.40 -9.41 -8.38
N ARG A 260 -33.00 -8.33 -8.93
CA ARG A 260 -34.47 -8.20 -9.01
C ARG A 260 -34.98 -9.04 -10.16
#